data_9bbc96829d80528391ab32d4cf90afca
#
_entry.id   9bbc96829d80528391ab32d4cf90afca
#
_cell.length_a   1.000
_cell.length_b   1.000
_cell.length_c   1.000
_cell.angle_alpha   90.00
_cell.angle_beta   90.00
_cell.angle_gamma   90.00
#
_symmetry.space_group_name_H-M   'P 1'
#
loop_
_entity.id
_entity.type
_entity.pdbx_description
1 polymer ?
#
loop_
_entity_poly.entity_id
_entity_poly.type
_entity_poly.pdbx_seq_one_letter_code
_entity_poly.pdbx_strand_id
1 'polypeptide(L)'
;RDCLLSRGLGDVYKRQGIDYLFYPEKVAAQEVINLLGHTSTTEYVDFSSGRLSLVVFRLDPTSSLIGRELSGFKDDAAQLSYRTVAIARGGQTIIARQDEIFMEGDMVYVIARQDAVKEVMEFSGHSNVEINNMMILGGSRIGIRIATELQDEVNIKLIDYNAEKAYRLAELLDKTLIINEDGRHIEAMLEEGLANMDAFIAVTGRSETNILAAMLAKRMGVKKVIAEIENLDYINLAESIGIDTIINKKLVTASNIFRFTMSTDVQAIKCLTGSEAEVLEFIVKPNAPATKAPIKELKLPQDTIIGGVVRGDKVFIAVGNMELSAYDRVVVFAMPASISKIGYFFN
;
A
#
# COMPACT_ATOMS: atom_id res chain seq x y z
N ARG A 1 15.81 -18.99 -14.19
CA ARG A 1 15.17 -20.20 -14.79
C ARG A 1 13.64 -20.05 -14.87
N ASP A 2 12.98 -19.34 -13.96
CA ASP A 2 11.51 -19.16 -13.99
C ASP A 2 10.98 -18.32 -15.16
N CYS A 3 11.79 -17.46 -15.74
CA CYS A 3 11.39 -16.60 -16.86
C CYS A 3 11.19 -17.38 -18.19
N LEU A 4 11.88 -18.49 -18.40
CA LEU A 4 11.73 -19.30 -19.62
C LEU A 4 10.55 -20.28 -19.54
N LEU A 5 10.28 -20.82 -18.35
CA LEU A 5 9.11 -21.68 -18.12
C LEU A 5 7.81 -20.87 -18.14
N SER A 6 7.81 -19.62 -17.63
CA SER A 6 6.64 -18.76 -17.66
C SER A 6 6.24 -18.30 -19.06
N ARG A 7 7.20 -18.10 -19.99
CA ARG A 7 6.89 -17.77 -21.40
C ARG A 7 6.22 -18.93 -22.13
N GLY A 8 6.72 -20.15 -21.98
CA GLY A 8 6.14 -21.34 -22.62
C GLY A 8 4.75 -21.71 -22.05
N LEU A 9 4.57 -21.63 -20.72
CA LEU A 9 3.29 -21.84 -20.05
C LEU A 9 2.26 -20.75 -20.41
N GLY A 10 2.68 -19.48 -20.51
CA GLY A 10 1.81 -18.38 -20.90
C GLY A 10 1.17 -18.59 -22.27
N ASP A 11 1.91 -19.13 -23.25
CA ASP A 11 1.38 -19.44 -24.57
C ASP A 11 0.43 -20.64 -24.56
N VAL A 12 0.68 -21.65 -23.71
CA VAL A 12 -0.24 -22.78 -23.51
C VAL A 12 -1.54 -22.33 -22.89
N TYR A 13 -1.51 -21.48 -21.86
CA TYR A 13 -2.71 -20.97 -21.20
C TYR A 13 -3.54 -20.08 -22.11
N LYS A 14 -2.92 -19.20 -22.91
CA LYS A 14 -3.63 -18.38 -23.92
C LYS A 14 -4.36 -19.24 -24.93
N ARG A 15 -3.76 -20.35 -25.38
CA ARG A 15 -4.41 -21.32 -26.29
C ARG A 15 -5.62 -22.04 -25.66
N GLN A 16 -5.67 -22.07 -24.30
CA GLN A 16 -6.77 -22.62 -23.52
C GLN A 16 -7.82 -21.60 -23.13
N GLY A 17 -7.72 -20.36 -23.62
CA GLY A 17 -8.65 -19.27 -23.30
C GLY A 17 -8.42 -18.63 -21.94
N ILE A 18 -7.21 -18.77 -21.37
CA ILE A 18 -6.80 -18.10 -20.13
C ILE A 18 -6.01 -16.83 -20.53
N ASP A 19 -6.63 -15.67 -20.35
CA ASP A 19 -6.03 -14.38 -20.73
C ASP A 19 -5.07 -13.85 -19.66
N TYR A 20 -5.34 -14.12 -18.38
CA TYR A 20 -4.58 -13.60 -17.25
C TYR A 20 -4.30 -14.66 -16.20
N LEU A 21 -3.08 -14.63 -15.65
CA LEU A 21 -2.65 -15.47 -14.55
C LEU A 21 -2.08 -14.60 -13.43
N PHE A 22 -2.67 -14.71 -12.26
CA PHE A 22 -2.23 -13.97 -11.08
C PHE A 22 -1.41 -14.85 -10.15
N TYR A 23 -0.31 -14.32 -9.67
CA TYR A 23 0.54 -14.92 -8.64
C TYR A 23 0.45 -14.08 -7.37
N PRO A 24 -0.42 -14.42 -6.41
CA PRO A 24 -0.64 -13.64 -5.20
C PRO A 24 0.65 -13.30 -4.44
N GLU A 25 1.54 -14.29 -4.33
CA GLU A 25 2.80 -14.15 -3.60
C GLU A 25 3.75 -13.16 -4.29
N LYS A 26 3.72 -13.12 -5.63
CA LYS A 26 4.51 -12.14 -6.39
C LYS A 26 4.04 -10.72 -6.15
N VAL A 27 2.72 -10.52 -6.17
CA VAL A 27 2.13 -9.19 -5.97
C VAL A 27 2.33 -8.72 -4.53
N ALA A 28 2.13 -9.62 -3.56
CA ALA A 28 2.38 -9.33 -2.15
C ALA A 28 3.86 -8.97 -1.86
N ALA A 29 4.80 -9.71 -2.45
CA ALA A 29 6.23 -9.39 -2.30
C ALA A 29 6.57 -8.02 -2.89
N GLN A 30 6.04 -7.70 -4.08
CA GLN A 30 6.27 -6.39 -4.70
C GLN A 30 5.70 -5.25 -3.85
N GLU A 31 4.54 -5.45 -3.21
CA GLU A 31 3.97 -4.48 -2.29
C GLU A 31 4.87 -4.24 -1.09
N VAL A 32 5.41 -5.30 -0.48
CA VAL A 32 6.40 -5.19 0.60
C VAL A 32 7.64 -4.41 0.16
N ILE A 33 8.20 -4.72 -1.01
CA ILE A 33 9.40 -4.05 -1.54
C ILE A 33 9.14 -2.55 -1.75
N ASN A 34 8.00 -2.20 -2.33
CA ASN A 34 7.61 -0.80 -2.51
C ASN A 34 7.51 -0.05 -1.16
N LEU A 35 6.94 -0.70 -0.14
CA LEU A 35 6.79 -0.10 1.19
C LEU A 35 8.10 0.04 1.97
N LEU A 36 9.10 -0.77 1.68
CA LEU A 36 10.44 -0.61 2.24
C LEU A 36 11.17 0.63 1.70
N GLY A 37 10.85 1.06 0.46
CA GLY A 37 11.30 2.34 -0.08
C GLY A 37 10.62 3.57 0.56
N HIS A 38 9.49 3.37 1.26
CA HIS A 38 8.66 4.41 1.86
C HIS A 38 8.33 4.07 3.32
N THR A 39 9.36 4.01 4.17
CA THR A 39 9.26 3.43 5.53
C THR A 39 8.32 4.17 6.47
N SER A 40 8.10 5.46 6.27
CA SER A 40 7.17 6.28 7.06
C SER A 40 5.69 6.11 6.66
N THR A 41 5.38 5.29 5.65
CA THR A 41 4.01 5.04 5.21
C THR A 41 3.51 3.66 5.62
N THR A 42 2.20 3.55 5.83
CA THR A 42 1.51 2.27 6.02
C THR A 42 1.16 1.62 4.69
N GLU A 43 0.72 2.43 3.72
CA GLU A 43 0.49 2.03 2.33
C GLU A 43 0.99 3.12 1.38
N TYR A 44 1.46 2.68 0.21
CA TYR A 44 1.89 3.54 -0.87
C TYR A 44 1.43 2.96 -2.21
N VAL A 45 0.73 3.75 -3.00
CA VAL A 45 0.17 3.31 -4.29
C VAL A 45 0.39 4.36 -5.35
N ASP A 46 1.03 3.97 -6.45
CA ASP A 46 1.22 4.83 -7.61
C ASP A 46 0.06 4.74 -8.60
N PHE A 47 -0.35 5.90 -9.08
CA PHE A 47 -1.32 6.09 -10.17
C PHE A 47 -0.68 6.83 -11.34
N SER A 48 -1.21 6.63 -12.54
CA SER A 48 -0.73 7.29 -13.76
C SER A 48 0.78 7.17 -13.96
N SER A 49 1.33 5.96 -13.75
CA SER A 49 2.77 5.68 -13.87
C SER A 49 3.63 6.51 -12.90
N GLY A 50 3.21 6.63 -11.65
CA GLY A 50 3.94 7.30 -10.58
C GLY A 50 3.85 8.82 -10.56
N ARG A 51 2.94 9.41 -11.35
CA ARG A 51 2.74 10.87 -11.37
C ARG A 51 1.86 11.39 -10.24
N LEU A 52 0.92 10.57 -9.79
CA LEU A 52 0.13 10.75 -8.57
C LEU A 52 0.34 9.54 -7.69
N SER A 53 0.40 9.75 -6.38
CA SER A 53 0.53 8.68 -5.41
C SER A 53 -0.52 8.84 -4.31
N LEU A 54 -1.07 7.73 -3.88
CA LEU A 54 -1.76 7.64 -2.59
C LEU A 54 -0.70 7.32 -1.54
N VAL A 55 -0.59 8.18 -0.55
CA VAL A 55 0.27 8.02 0.62
C VAL A 55 -0.63 7.81 1.82
N VAL A 56 -0.44 6.70 2.53
CA VAL A 56 -1.21 6.37 3.73
C VAL A 56 -0.26 6.26 4.91
N PHE A 57 -0.55 6.98 5.97
CA PHE A 57 0.25 6.94 7.19
C PHE A 57 -0.64 7.08 8.43
N ARG A 58 -0.15 6.55 9.55
CA ARG A 58 -0.78 6.72 10.86
C ARG A 58 -0.18 7.94 11.55
N LEU A 59 -1.02 8.77 12.19
CA LEU A 59 -0.54 9.88 12.98
C LEU A 59 0.06 9.39 14.31
N ASP A 60 1.36 9.56 14.42
CA ASP A 60 2.11 9.36 15.66
C ASP A 60 1.83 10.53 16.64
N PRO A 61 1.93 10.36 17.98
CA PRO A 61 1.79 11.43 18.97
C PRO A 61 2.65 12.67 18.69
N THR A 62 3.77 12.52 17.96
CA THR A 62 4.67 13.63 17.59
C THR A 62 4.27 14.38 16.32
N SER A 63 3.23 13.92 15.62
CA SER A 63 2.78 14.53 14.36
C SER A 63 2.32 15.97 14.55
N SER A 64 2.80 16.85 13.69
CA SER A 64 2.43 18.26 13.66
C SER A 64 0.99 18.51 13.19
N LEU A 65 0.29 17.49 12.70
CA LEU A 65 -1.08 17.58 12.22
C LEU A 65 -2.11 17.44 13.33
N ILE A 66 -1.77 16.82 14.47
CA ILE A 66 -2.73 16.58 15.56
C ILE A 66 -3.33 17.89 16.05
N GLY A 67 -4.66 17.93 16.15
CA GLY A 67 -5.43 19.11 16.57
C GLY A 67 -5.64 20.16 15.47
N ARG A 68 -5.10 19.98 14.26
CA ARG A 68 -5.38 20.87 13.13
C ARG A 68 -6.62 20.40 12.36
N GLU A 69 -7.34 21.36 11.79
CA GLU A 69 -8.41 21.04 10.83
C GLU A 69 -7.83 20.54 9.51
N LEU A 70 -8.55 19.62 8.86
CA LEU A 70 -8.18 19.16 7.51
C LEU A 70 -8.14 20.33 6.52
N SER A 71 -8.97 21.35 6.69
CA SER A 71 -8.97 22.55 5.86
C SER A 71 -7.66 23.37 5.97
N GLY A 72 -6.98 23.27 7.12
CA GLY A 72 -5.67 23.91 7.36
C GLY A 72 -4.49 23.12 6.79
N PHE A 73 -4.71 21.89 6.34
CA PHE A 73 -3.73 21.07 5.66
C PHE A 73 -3.79 21.34 4.16
N LYS A 74 -3.45 22.55 3.79
CA LYS A 74 -3.34 23.03 2.41
C LYS A 74 -1.93 23.56 2.20
N ASP A 75 -1.38 23.22 1.07
CA ASP A 75 -0.26 23.94 0.50
C ASP A 75 -0.75 25.38 0.20
N ASP A 76 -0.04 26.40 0.72
CA ASP A 76 -0.31 27.81 0.42
C ASP A 76 0.06 28.20 -1.01
N ALA A 77 0.56 27.22 -1.81
CA ALA A 77 0.91 27.42 -3.20
C ALA A 77 -0.32 27.73 -4.06
N ALA A 78 -0.13 28.51 -5.10
CA ALA A 78 -1.16 28.79 -6.10
C ALA A 78 -1.72 27.51 -6.77
N GLN A 79 -1.01 26.40 -6.65
CA GLN A 79 -1.40 25.08 -7.12
C GLN A 79 -1.09 24.04 -6.04
N LEU A 80 -2.13 23.37 -5.52
CA LEU A 80 -2.00 22.33 -4.51
C LEU A 80 -1.11 21.18 -4.99
N SER A 81 -0.22 20.71 -4.14
CA SER A 81 0.68 19.58 -4.40
C SER A 81 0.17 18.27 -3.78
N TYR A 82 -0.71 18.34 -2.79
CA TYR A 82 -1.33 17.19 -2.13
C TYR A 82 -2.71 17.53 -1.54
N ARG A 83 -3.49 16.49 -1.23
CA ARG A 83 -4.81 16.61 -0.60
C ARG A 83 -5.14 15.39 0.23
N THR A 84 -5.59 15.60 1.48
CA THR A 84 -6.25 14.54 2.25
C THR A 84 -7.60 14.19 1.61
N VAL A 85 -7.82 12.91 1.37
CA VAL A 85 -9.07 12.40 0.77
C VAL A 85 -9.94 11.68 1.79
N ALA A 86 -9.34 11.09 2.82
CA ALA A 86 -10.05 10.45 3.92
C ALA A 86 -9.17 10.34 5.17
N ILE A 87 -9.80 10.05 6.29
CA ILE A 87 -9.16 9.52 7.49
C ILE A 87 -9.89 8.25 7.92
N ALA A 88 -9.18 7.28 8.53
CA ALA A 88 -9.82 6.18 9.22
C ALA A 88 -9.53 6.28 10.72
N ARG A 89 -10.59 6.22 11.52
CA ARG A 89 -10.57 6.37 12.97
C ARG A 89 -11.46 5.31 13.61
N GLY A 90 -10.90 4.52 14.53
CA GLY A 90 -11.67 3.48 15.22
C GLY A 90 -12.35 2.45 14.30
N GLY A 91 -11.74 2.12 13.16
CA GLY A 91 -12.28 1.19 12.16
C GLY A 91 -13.34 1.80 11.23
N GLN A 92 -13.61 3.10 11.33
CA GLN A 92 -14.55 3.80 10.43
C GLN A 92 -13.79 4.72 9.48
N THR A 93 -14.16 4.69 8.20
CA THR A 93 -13.61 5.61 7.19
C THR A 93 -14.46 6.86 7.10
N ILE A 94 -13.83 8.02 7.24
CA ILE A 94 -14.42 9.34 7.18
C ILE A 94 -13.85 10.04 5.94
N ILE A 95 -14.71 10.36 4.98
CA ILE A 95 -14.31 11.16 3.82
C ILE A 95 -13.93 12.56 4.30
N ALA A 96 -12.76 13.04 3.86
CA ALA A 96 -12.20 14.31 4.33
C ALA A 96 -13.12 15.49 4.02
N ARG A 97 -13.63 16.11 5.06
CA ARG A 97 -14.41 17.36 5.02
C ARG A 97 -13.62 18.49 5.68
N GLN A 98 -13.99 19.71 5.41
CA GLN A 98 -13.21 20.87 5.84
C GLN A 98 -13.21 21.08 7.37
N ASP A 99 -14.19 20.57 8.07
CA ASP A 99 -14.43 20.72 9.51
C ASP A 99 -13.88 19.57 10.37
N GLU A 100 -13.31 18.52 9.74
CA GLU A 100 -12.69 17.43 10.47
C GLU A 100 -11.35 17.85 11.07
N ILE A 101 -11.04 17.30 12.27
CA ILE A 101 -9.80 17.54 13.01
C ILE A 101 -8.99 16.25 13.04
N PHE A 102 -7.69 16.36 12.80
CA PHE A 102 -6.76 15.24 12.93
C PHE A 102 -6.56 14.86 14.40
N MET A 103 -6.66 13.56 14.69
CA MET A 103 -6.44 13.00 16.03
C MET A 103 -5.28 11.99 16.01
N GLU A 104 -4.68 11.80 17.17
CA GLU A 104 -3.66 10.75 17.36
C GLU A 104 -4.22 9.39 16.96
N GLY A 105 -3.41 8.61 16.24
CA GLY A 105 -3.78 7.28 15.77
C GLY A 105 -4.63 7.24 14.50
N ASP A 106 -5.08 8.39 13.97
CA ASP A 106 -5.77 8.44 12.69
C ASP A 106 -4.90 7.86 11.58
N MET A 107 -5.51 7.04 10.73
CA MET A 107 -4.94 6.65 9.46
C MET A 107 -5.32 7.69 8.42
N VAL A 108 -4.35 8.40 7.86
CA VAL A 108 -4.58 9.52 6.93
C VAL A 108 -4.30 9.08 5.50
N TYR A 109 -5.24 9.34 4.60
CA TYR A 109 -5.14 9.01 3.18
C TYR A 109 -4.95 10.30 2.38
N VAL A 110 -3.80 10.44 1.73
CA VAL A 110 -3.41 11.64 1.01
C VAL A 110 -3.12 11.31 -0.45
N ILE A 111 -3.76 11.99 -1.39
CA ILE A 111 -3.32 11.99 -2.78
C ILE A 111 -2.32 13.12 -2.95
N ALA A 112 -1.14 12.77 -3.44
CA ALA A 112 -0.04 13.71 -3.63
C ALA A 112 0.55 13.59 -5.04
N ARG A 113 1.12 14.68 -5.53
CA ARG A 113 2.03 14.67 -6.66
C ARG A 113 3.35 14.03 -6.24
N GLN A 114 4.05 13.41 -7.17
CA GLN A 114 5.31 12.70 -6.90
C GLN A 114 6.36 13.59 -6.19
N ASP A 115 6.43 14.85 -6.58
CA ASP A 115 7.36 15.82 -6.00
C ASP A 115 7.03 16.23 -4.56
N ALA A 116 5.77 16.05 -4.12
CA ALA A 116 5.31 16.39 -2.78
C ALA A 116 5.25 15.18 -1.81
N VAL A 117 5.49 13.96 -2.28
CA VAL A 117 5.39 12.74 -1.45
C VAL A 117 6.28 12.83 -0.22
N LYS A 118 7.52 13.33 -0.38
CA LYS A 118 8.47 13.46 0.74
C LYS A 118 7.94 14.41 1.83
N GLU A 119 7.40 15.56 1.42
CA GLU A 119 6.80 16.54 2.33
C GLU A 119 5.62 15.92 3.10
N VAL A 120 4.74 15.22 2.38
CA VAL A 120 3.59 14.54 2.99
C VAL A 120 4.04 13.50 4.02
N MET A 121 5.10 12.76 3.75
CA MET A 121 5.65 11.80 4.72
C MET A 121 6.17 12.46 5.99
N GLU A 122 6.76 13.65 5.91
CA GLU A 122 7.27 14.37 7.08
C GLU A 122 6.14 14.74 8.06
N PHE A 123 4.91 14.92 7.58
CA PHE A 123 3.75 15.20 8.45
C PHE A 123 3.30 14.01 9.30
N SER A 124 3.65 12.78 8.94
CA SER A 124 3.30 11.61 9.74
C SER A 124 3.89 11.65 11.15
N GLY A 125 4.95 12.43 11.36
CA GLY A 125 5.77 12.41 12.57
C GLY A 125 6.91 11.39 12.49
N HIS A 126 6.92 10.50 11.49
CA HIS A 126 7.98 9.53 11.26
C HIS A 126 8.97 10.02 10.21
N SER A 127 10.25 9.92 10.52
CA SER A 127 11.31 10.12 9.52
C SER A 127 11.37 8.89 8.59
N ASN A 128 11.56 9.14 7.29
CA ASN A 128 11.89 8.05 6.38
C ASN A 128 13.23 7.44 6.77
N VAL A 129 13.26 6.15 7.05
CA VAL A 129 14.45 5.44 7.51
C VAL A 129 14.99 4.62 6.37
N GLU A 130 16.27 4.76 6.10
CA GLU A 130 16.98 3.89 5.17
C GLU A 130 17.10 2.49 5.78
N ILE A 131 16.75 1.47 5.01
CA ILE A 131 16.83 0.07 5.43
C ILE A 131 18.14 -0.52 4.96
N ASN A 132 19.05 -0.72 5.91
CA ASN A 132 20.35 -1.36 5.65
C ASN A 132 20.39 -2.80 6.16
N ASN A 133 19.66 -3.10 7.25
CA ASN A 133 19.61 -4.41 7.87
C ASN A 133 18.16 -4.88 8.02
N MET A 134 17.84 -6.05 7.52
CA MET A 134 16.50 -6.59 7.51
C MET A 134 16.46 -8.04 7.97
N MET A 135 15.48 -8.39 8.78
CA MET A 135 15.19 -9.76 9.16
C MET A 135 13.86 -10.20 8.54
N ILE A 136 13.88 -11.35 7.87
CA ILE A 136 12.69 -11.99 7.30
C ILE A 136 12.41 -13.26 8.08
N LEU A 137 11.23 -13.38 8.68
CA LEU A 137 10.75 -14.59 9.32
C LEU A 137 9.83 -15.35 8.35
N GLY A 138 10.33 -16.47 7.85
CA GLY A 138 9.64 -17.37 6.94
C GLY A 138 10.21 -17.35 5.52
N GLY A 139 10.80 -18.48 5.10
CA GLY A 139 11.24 -18.72 3.73
C GLY A 139 10.06 -19.09 2.81
N SER A 140 8.91 -18.43 2.97
CA SER A 140 7.76 -18.56 2.07
C SER A 140 8.10 -18.02 0.68
N ARG A 141 7.21 -18.24 -0.31
CA ARG A 141 7.41 -17.66 -1.65
C ARG A 141 7.54 -16.14 -1.62
N ILE A 142 6.88 -15.48 -0.68
CA ILE A 142 6.99 -14.03 -0.46
C ILE A 142 8.38 -13.70 0.09
N GLY A 143 8.80 -14.35 1.17
CA GLY A 143 10.10 -14.10 1.81
C GLY A 143 11.28 -14.37 0.88
N ILE A 144 11.24 -15.47 0.13
CA ILE A 144 12.25 -15.79 -0.90
C ILE A 144 12.33 -14.68 -1.95
N ARG A 145 11.18 -14.20 -2.43
CA ARG A 145 11.17 -13.18 -3.48
C ARG A 145 11.68 -11.84 -2.99
N ILE A 146 11.30 -11.41 -1.79
CA ILE A 146 11.81 -10.20 -1.16
C ILE A 146 13.33 -10.29 -1.02
N ALA A 147 13.84 -11.41 -0.47
CA ALA A 147 15.27 -11.63 -0.33
C ALA A 147 16.00 -11.60 -1.68
N THR A 148 15.46 -12.28 -2.70
CA THR A 148 16.06 -12.32 -4.04
C THR A 148 16.18 -10.93 -4.67
N GLU A 149 15.17 -10.07 -4.49
CA GLU A 149 15.17 -8.75 -5.11
C GLU A 149 16.01 -7.71 -4.34
N LEU A 150 16.17 -7.88 -3.01
CA LEU A 150 16.83 -6.88 -2.16
C LEU A 150 18.20 -7.28 -1.61
N GLN A 151 18.64 -8.54 -1.74
CA GLN A 151 19.91 -8.99 -1.14
C GLN A 151 21.18 -8.32 -1.70
N ASP A 152 21.08 -7.63 -2.83
CA ASP A 152 22.19 -6.87 -3.40
C ASP A 152 22.35 -5.48 -2.73
N GLU A 153 21.30 -4.97 -2.13
CA GLU A 153 21.23 -3.61 -1.56
C GLU A 153 21.11 -3.60 -0.05
N VAL A 154 20.53 -4.67 0.55
CA VAL A 154 20.20 -4.77 1.98
C VAL A 154 20.84 -6.02 2.60
N ASN A 155 21.39 -5.91 3.80
CA ASN A 155 21.86 -7.06 4.57
C ASN A 155 20.66 -7.84 5.13
N ILE A 156 20.42 -9.03 4.60
CA ILE A 156 19.23 -9.83 4.93
C ILE A 156 19.59 -11.05 5.77
N LYS A 157 18.87 -11.23 6.89
CA LYS A 157 18.77 -12.48 7.63
C LYS A 157 17.40 -13.09 7.38
N LEU A 158 17.35 -14.35 6.90
CA LEU A 158 16.12 -15.08 6.69
C LEU A 158 16.06 -16.29 7.60
N ILE A 159 15.03 -16.34 8.45
CA ILE A 159 14.81 -17.41 9.42
C ILE A 159 13.73 -18.35 8.91
N ASP A 160 14.01 -19.66 8.88
CA ASP A 160 13.02 -20.70 8.61
C ASP A 160 13.29 -21.92 9.52
N TYR A 161 12.23 -22.46 10.14
CA TYR A 161 12.34 -23.58 11.06
C TYR A 161 12.62 -24.93 10.37
N ASN A 162 12.35 -25.04 9.09
CA ASN A 162 12.53 -26.27 8.34
C ASN A 162 13.97 -26.38 7.79
N ALA A 163 14.76 -27.28 8.37
CA ALA A 163 16.17 -27.46 8.04
C ALA A 163 16.43 -27.78 6.57
N GLU A 164 15.64 -28.67 5.95
CA GLU A 164 15.80 -29.03 4.55
C GLU A 164 15.54 -27.85 3.63
N LYS A 165 14.54 -27.03 3.98
CA LYS A 165 14.22 -25.81 3.26
C LYS A 165 15.29 -24.73 3.46
N ALA A 166 15.79 -24.55 4.67
CA ALA A 166 16.89 -23.63 4.98
C ALA A 166 18.14 -23.97 4.16
N TYR A 167 18.49 -25.23 4.04
CA TYR A 167 19.60 -25.68 3.20
C TYR A 167 19.40 -25.29 1.72
N ARG A 168 18.20 -25.55 1.15
CA ARG A 168 17.88 -25.15 -0.23
C ARG A 168 17.87 -23.64 -0.43
N LEU A 169 17.47 -22.88 0.59
CA LEU A 169 17.49 -21.43 0.53
C LEU A 169 18.91 -20.86 0.53
N ALA A 170 19.82 -21.47 1.29
CA ALA A 170 21.24 -21.12 1.28
C ALA A 170 21.93 -21.37 -0.06
N GLU A 171 21.43 -22.33 -0.85
CA GLU A 171 21.90 -22.55 -2.22
C GLU A 171 21.28 -21.57 -3.24
N LEU A 172 20.13 -21.00 -2.93
CA LEU A 172 19.39 -20.12 -3.83
C LEU A 172 19.72 -18.63 -3.65
N LEU A 173 20.05 -18.23 -2.42
CA LEU A 173 20.20 -16.84 -2.01
C LEU A 173 21.66 -16.57 -1.60
N ASP A 174 22.45 -16.09 -2.54
CA ASP A 174 23.92 -15.98 -2.40
C ASP A 174 24.37 -14.96 -1.34
N LYS A 175 23.59 -13.90 -1.08
CA LYS A 175 23.95 -12.80 -0.18
C LYS A 175 23.06 -12.72 1.06
N THR A 176 22.06 -13.59 1.20
CA THR A 176 21.17 -13.66 2.35
C THR A 176 21.70 -14.66 3.38
N LEU A 177 21.85 -14.25 4.63
CA LEU A 177 22.16 -15.15 5.71
C LEU A 177 20.94 -15.99 6.09
N ILE A 178 20.98 -17.28 5.82
CA ILE A 178 19.92 -18.23 6.17
C ILE A 178 20.14 -18.79 7.55
N ILE A 179 19.14 -18.71 8.41
CA ILE A 179 19.15 -19.16 9.79
C ILE A 179 18.09 -20.24 9.95
N ASN A 180 18.52 -21.43 10.38
CA ASN A 180 17.59 -22.52 10.68
C ASN A 180 17.20 -22.49 12.14
N GLU A 181 16.15 -21.72 12.44
CA GLU A 181 15.62 -21.56 13.77
C GLU A 181 14.07 -21.41 13.75
N ASP A 182 13.46 -21.70 14.90
CA ASP A 182 12.03 -21.48 15.07
C ASP A 182 11.76 -20.05 15.55
N GLY A 183 11.27 -19.21 14.67
CA GLY A 183 10.96 -17.80 14.97
C GLY A 183 9.85 -17.57 16.02
N ARG A 184 9.26 -18.63 16.59
CA ARG A 184 8.43 -18.55 17.79
C ARG A 184 9.27 -18.45 19.07
N HIS A 185 10.54 -18.81 19.00
CA HIS A 185 11.47 -18.68 20.11
C HIS A 185 12.04 -17.25 20.11
N ILE A 186 11.58 -16.45 21.06
CA ILE A 186 11.97 -15.04 21.21
C ILE A 186 13.48 -14.90 21.37
N GLU A 187 14.08 -15.75 22.23
CA GLU A 187 15.51 -15.74 22.52
C GLU A 187 16.35 -15.92 21.25
N ALA A 188 16.00 -16.88 20.38
CA ALA A 188 16.68 -17.11 19.13
C ALA A 188 16.67 -15.89 18.20
N MET A 189 15.54 -15.20 18.07
CA MET A 189 15.48 -13.97 17.27
C MET A 189 16.32 -12.84 17.87
N LEU A 190 16.38 -12.73 19.21
CA LEU A 190 17.21 -11.73 19.91
C LEU A 190 18.70 -12.03 19.76
N GLU A 191 19.12 -13.28 19.88
CA GLU A 191 20.50 -13.74 19.65
C GLU A 191 20.95 -13.43 18.22
N GLU A 192 20.04 -13.57 17.25
CA GLU A 192 20.28 -13.20 15.86
C GLU A 192 20.23 -11.68 15.59
N GLY A 193 20.06 -10.88 16.62
CA GLY A 193 20.18 -9.44 16.57
C GLY A 193 18.95 -8.71 16.05
N LEU A 194 17.75 -9.20 16.35
CA LEU A 194 16.48 -8.56 15.95
C LEU A 194 16.44 -7.07 16.34
N ALA A 195 16.96 -6.71 17.52
CA ALA A 195 16.97 -5.32 18.00
C ALA A 195 17.84 -4.36 17.16
N ASN A 196 18.74 -4.90 16.33
CA ASN A 196 19.63 -4.11 15.48
C ASN A 196 19.12 -4.03 14.02
N MET A 197 17.93 -4.54 13.73
CA MET A 197 17.35 -4.50 12.40
C MET A 197 16.60 -3.17 12.17
N ASP A 198 16.71 -2.64 10.97
CA ASP A 198 15.92 -1.48 10.52
C ASP A 198 14.51 -1.92 10.13
N ALA A 199 14.39 -3.12 9.53
CA ALA A 199 13.12 -3.71 9.15
C ALA A 199 12.97 -5.17 9.60
N PHE A 200 11.74 -5.55 9.94
CA PHE A 200 11.33 -6.92 10.21
C PHE A 200 10.10 -7.31 9.41
N ILE A 201 10.17 -8.45 8.71
CA ILE A 201 9.11 -8.93 7.84
C ILE A 201 8.71 -10.34 8.26
N ALA A 202 7.48 -10.51 8.77
CA ALA A 202 6.93 -11.81 9.14
C ALA A 202 5.99 -12.33 8.05
N VAL A 203 6.43 -13.34 7.33
CA VAL A 203 5.74 -13.93 6.17
C VAL A 203 5.71 -15.45 6.22
N THR A 204 5.45 -15.99 7.41
CA THR A 204 5.19 -17.43 7.58
C THR A 204 3.77 -17.75 7.11
N GLY A 205 3.45 -19.03 6.98
CA GLY A 205 2.08 -19.47 6.65
C GLY A 205 1.07 -19.35 7.80
N ARG A 206 1.39 -18.67 8.92
CA ARG A 206 0.55 -18.59 10.13
C ARG A 206 0.43 -17.17 10.63
N SER A 207 -0.77 -16.60 10.50
CA SER A 207 -1.06 -15.21 10.91
C SER A 207 -0.70 -14.93 12.36
N GLU A 208 -1.01 -15.87 13.27
CA GLU A 208 -0.73 -15.71 14.70
C GLU A 208 0.78 -15.60 14.99
N THR A 209 1.57 -16.44 14.34
CA THR A 209 3.04 -16.39 14.44
C THR A 209 3.56 -15.06 13.91
N ASN A 210 3.05 -14.61 12.78
CA ASN A 210 3.46 -13.34 12.17
C ASN A 210 3.12 -12.14 13.06
N ILE A 211 1.92 -12.13 13.65
CA ILE A 211 1.48 -11.06 14.57
C ILE A 211 2.37 -11.02 15.81
N LEU A 212 2.59 -12.16 16.47
CA LEU A 212 3.38 -12.22 17.71
C LEU A 212 4.83 -11.82 17.47
N ALA A 213 5.44 -12.30 16.38
CA ALA A 213 6.81 -11.94 16.02
C ALA A 213 6.94 -10.46 15.64
N ALA A 214 5.97 -9.92 14.88
CA ALA A 214 5.92 -8.52 14.53
C ALA A 214 5.76 -7.61 15.76
N MET A 215 4.90 -7.99 16.71
CA MET A 215 4.73 -7.28 17.97
C MET A 215 6.05 -7.27 18.81
N LEU A 216 6.77 -8.38 18.83
CA LEU A 216 8.08 -8.44 19.47
C LEU A 216 9.08 -7.50 18.79
N ALA A 217 9.18 -7.55 17.46
CA ALA A 217 10.08 -6.69 16.70
C ALA A 217 9.79 -5.20 16.97
N LYS A 218 8.51 -4.82 17.02
CA LYS A 218 8.08 -3.47 17.36
C LYS A 218 8.52 -3.07 18.77
N ARG A 219 8.33 -3.98 19.75
CA ARG A 219 8.75 -3.77 21.14
C ARG A 219 10.27 -3.64 21.28
N MET A 220 11.04 -4.28 20.40
CA MET A 220 12.51 -4.17 20.37
C MET A 220 12.99 -2.90 19.66
N GLY A 221 12.11 -2.07 19.14
CA GLY A 221 12.45 -0.80 18.53
C GLY A 221 12.74 -0.89 17.01
N VAL A 222 12.42 -2.01 16.36
CA VAL A 222 12.53 -2.11 14.91
C VAL A 222 11.62 -1.08 14.25
N LYS A 223 12.18 -0.29 13.34
CA LYS A 223 11.52 0.92 12.82
C LYS A 223 10.41 0.61 11.83
N LYS A 224 10.62 -0.40 10.96
CA LYS A 224 9.61 -0.84 9.98
C LYS A 224 9.26 -2.30 10.22
N VAL A 225 8.01 -2.57 10.58
CA VAL A 225 7.52 -3.93 10.85
C VAL A 225 6.36 -4.26 9.92
N ILE A 226 6.51 -5.34 9.16
CA ILE A 226 5.51 -5.81 8.18
C ILE A 226 5.10 -7.24 8.54
N ALA A 227 3.81 -7.52 8.56
CA ALA A 227 3.28 -8.85 8.83
C ALA A 227 2.28 -9.31 7.76
N GLU A 228 2.44 -10.54 7.29
CA GLU A 228 1.44 -11.20 6.46
C GLU A 228 0.32 -11.77 7.36
N ILE A 229 -0.92 -11.35 7.12
CA ILE A 229 -2.09 -11.77 7.89
C ILE A 229 -3.19 -12.21 6.91
N GLU A 230 -3.45 -13.52 6.84
CA GLU A 230 -4.47 -14.07 5.95
C GLU A 230 -5.90 -13.98 6.53
N ASN A 231 -6.02 -14.02 7.86
CA ASN A 231 -7.32 -13.89 8.52
C ASN A 231 -7.71 -12.42 8.63
N LEU A 232 -8.79 -12.03 7.94
CA LEU A 232 -9.28 -10.65 7.92
C LEU A 232 -9.69 -10.13 9.31
N ASP A 233 -10.20 -11.01 10.18
CA ASP A 233 -10.62 -10.64 11.53
C ASP A 233 -9.43 -10.18 12.41
N TYR A 234 -8.21 -10.57 12.06
CA TYR A 234 -7.01 -10.20 12.81
C TYR A 234 -6.40 -8.87 12.35
N ILE A 235 -6.83 -8.30 11.23
CA ILE A 235 -6.26 -7.07 10.68
C ILE A 235 -6.42 -5.92 11.69
N ASN A 236 -7.65 -5.64 12.13
CA ASN A 236 -7.92 -4.56 13.09
C ASN A 236 -7.16 -4.75 14.41
N LEU A 237 -7.03 -6.00 14.88
CA LEU A 237 -6.26 -6.32 16.06
C LEU A 237 -4.78 -5.99 15.85
N ALA A 238 -4.19 -6.43 14.75
CA ALA A 238 -2.79 -6.21 14.43
C ALA A 238 -2.46 -4.72 14.27
N GLU A 239 -3.37 -3.94 13.66
CA GLU A 239 -3.25 -2.49 13.59
C GLU A 239 -3.29 -1.83 14.97
N SER A 240 -4.18 -2.29 15.86
CA SER A 240 -4.30 -1.73 17.22
C SER A 240 -3.07 -1.98 18.09
N ILE A 241 -2.31 -3.04 17.80
CA ILE A 241 -1.04 -3.36 18.51
C ILE A 241 0.16 -2.57 17.93
N GLY A 242 -0.05 -1.82 16.87
CA GLY A 242 0.98 -0.94 16.29
C GLY A 242 1.88 -1.60 15.26
N ILE A 243 1.45 -2.67 14.58
CA ILE A 243 2.14 -3.19 13.39
C ILE A 243 2.02 -2.14 12.28
N ASP A 244 3.16 -1.75 11.68
CA ASP A 244 3.19 -0.61 10.74
C ASP A 244 2.48 -0.93 9.44
N THR A 245 2.59 -2.18 8.98
CA THR A 245 2.02 -2.59 7.69
C THR A 245 1.55 -4.03 7.74
N ILE A 246 0.34 -4.26 7.23
CA ILE A 246 -0.25 -5.58 7.11
C ILE A 246 -0.38 -5.93 5.63
N ILE A 247 0.14 -7.08 5.25
CA ILE A 247 -0.02 -7.64 3.92
C ILE A 247 -1.03 -8.77 3.95
N ASN A 248 -2.10 -8.65 3.19
CA ASN A 248 -3.10 -9.70 3.03
C ASN A 248 -3.18 -10.15 1.56
N LYS A 249 -2.72 -11.36 1.27
CA LYS A 249 -2.71 -11.92 -0.10
C LYS A 249 -4.08 -11.91 -0.76
N LYS A 250 -5.14 -12.15 0.00
CA LYS A 250 -6.52 -12.19 -0.54
C LYS A 250 -6.96 -10.81 -1.02
N LEU A 251 -6.73 -9.76 -0.21
CA LEU A 251 -7.07 -8.38 -0.56
C LEU A 251 -6.23 -7.90 -1.76
N VAL A 252 -4.92 -8.15 -1.73
CA VAL A 252 -4.02 -7.80 -2.82
C VAL A 252 -4.42 -8.49 -4.12
N THR A 253 -4.78 -9.77 -4.06
CA THR A 253 -5.26 -10.53 -5.21
C THR A 253 -6.61 -10.03 -5.70
N ALA A 254 -7.55 -9.79 -4.78
CA ALA A 254 -8.87 -9.26 -5.11
C ALA A 254 -8.77 -7.93 -5.85
N SER A 255 -7.95 -6.99 -5.38
CA SER A 255 -7.70 -5.71 -6.05
C SER A 255 -7.20 -5.90 -7.49
N ASN A 256 -6.29 -6.85 -7.71
CA ASN A 256 -5.78 -7.15 -9.04
C ASN A 256 -6.84 -7.78 -9.96
N ILE A 257 -7.63 -8.74 -9.46
CA ILE A 257 -8.71 -9.37 -10.24
C ILE A 257 -9.78 -8.33 -10.56
N PHE A 258 -10.17 -7.52 -9.57
CA PHE A 258 -11.22 -6.52 -9.72
C PHE A 258 -10.88 -5.50 -10.82
N ARG A 259 -9.62 -5.08 -10.91
CA ARG A 259 -9.12 -4.21 -11.99
C ARG A 259 -9.38 -4.78 -13.39
N PHE A 260 -9.31 -6.10 -13.58
CA PHE A 260 -9.54 -6.72 -14.89
C PHE A 260 -11.00 -7.04 -15.16
N THR A 261 -11.84 -7.16 -14.13
CA THR A 261 -13.27 -7.45 -14.27
C THR A 261 -14.12 -6.18 -14.42
N MET A 262 -13.62 -5.05 -13.91
CA MET A 262 -14.27 -3.76 -14.16
C MET A 262 -14.11 -3.35 -15.62
N SER A 263 -15.02 -2.48 -16.09
CA SER A 263 -15.01 -1.98 -17.47
C SER A 263 -13.62 -1.46 -17.86
N THR A 264 -13.30 -1.48 -19.15
CA THR A 264 -12.05 -0.98 -19.75
C THR A 264 -11.65 0.44 -19.30
N ASP A 265 -12.53 1.12 -18.58
CA ASP A 265 -12.41 2.52 -18.17
C ASP A 265 -11.75 2.72 -16.81
N VAL A 266 -11.63 1.64 -16.00
CA VAL A 266 -10.89 1.66 -14.71
C VAL A 266 -9.48 1.16 -14.96
N GLN A 267 -8.49 2.04 -14.82
CA GLN A 267 -7.08 1.74 -15.09
C GLN A 267 -6.36 1.14 -13.88
N ALA A 268 -6.74 1.55 -12.69
CA ALA A 268 -6.20 1.04 -11.44
C ALA A 268 -7.29 1.00 -10.37
N ILE A 269 -7.18 0.05 -9.45
CA ILE A 269 -8.02 -0.06 -8.27
C ILE A 269 -7.16 -0.62 -7.12
N LYS A 270 -7.36 -0.07 -5.94
CA LYS A 270 -6.72 -0.55 -4.71
C LYS A 270 -7.75 -0.60 -3.60
N CYS A 271 -7.96 -1.81 -3.06
CA CYS A 271 -8.65 -2.00 -1.78
C CYS A 271 -7.67 -1.65 -0.67
N LEU A 272 -8.05 -0.76 0.21
CA LEU A 272 -7.18 -0.23 1.25
C LEU A 272 -7.25 -1.09 2.51
N THR A 273 -6.12 -1.34 3.14
CA THR A 273 -6.07 -1.97 4.46
C THR A 273 -6.55 -0.97 5.51
N GLY A 274 -7.33 -1.42 6.48
CA GLY A 274 -7.87 -0.53 7.54
C GLY A 274 -8.98 0.43 7.09
N SER A 275 -9.45 0.32 5.83
CA SER A 275 -10.55 1.11 5.29
C SER A 275 -11.45 0.25 4.41
N GLU A 276 -12.76 0.50 4.45
CA GLU A 276 -13.69 -0.10 3.50
C GLU A 276 -13.64 0.57 2.12
N ALA A 277 -13.01 1.74 2.02
CA ALA A 277 -12.94 2.51 0.78
C ALA A 277 -11.96 1.92 -0.23
N GLU A 278 -12.17 2.29 -1.48
CA GLU A 278 -11.31 1.93 -2.60
C GLU A 278 -10.80 3.19 -3.31
N VAL A 279 -9.63 3.10 -3.89
CA VAL A 279 -9.10 4.16 -4.77
C VAL A 279 -9.06 3.63 -6.20
N LEU A 280 -9.67 4.40 -7.09
CA LEU A 280 -9.84 4.03 -8.48
C LEU A 280 -9.24 5.11 -9.40
N GLU A 281 -8.62 4.68 -10.49
CA GLU A 281 -8.20 5.57 -11.58
C GLU A 281 -9.10 5.36 -12.79
N PHE A 282 -9.79 6.42 -13.22
CA PHE A 282 -10.64 6.45 -14.40
C PHE A 282 -10.01 7.26 -15.54
N ILE A 283 -10.31 6.88 -16.77
CA ILE A 283 -10.09 7.74 -17.95
C ILE A 283 -11.43 8.36 -18.33
N VAL A 284 -11.48 9.69 -18.37
CA VAL A 284 -12.67 10.44 -18.76
C VAL A 284 -12.93 10.27 -20.25
N LYS A 285 -14.09 9.74 -20.61
CA LYS A 285 -14.49 9.61 -22.04
C LYS A 285 -14.92 10.93 -22.65
N PRO A 286 -14.83 11.07 -23.97
CA PRO A 286 -15.45 12.19 -24.67
C PRO A 286 -16.95 12.29 -24.38
N ASN A 287 -17.42 13.50 -24.05
CA ASN A 287 -18.81 13.80 -23.69
C ASN A 287 -19.30 13.18 -22.35
N ALA A 288 -18.42 12.62 -21.54
CA ALA A 288 -18.75 12.11 -20.20
C ALA A 288 -19.46 13.18 -19.37
N PRO A 289 -20.41 12.81 -18.49
CA PRO A 289 -21.09 13.76 -17.60
C PRO A 289 -20.13 14.65 -16.80
N ALA A 290 -18.98 14.12 -16.41
CA ALA A 290 -17.95 14.82 -15.64
C ALA A 290 -17.30 15.99 -16.40
N THR A 291 -17.45 16.08 -17.75
CA THR A 291 -16.89 17.19 -18.55
C THR A 291 -17.84 18.38 -18.69
N LYS A 292 -19.07 18.27 -18.14
CA LYS A 292 -20.13 19.26 -18.39
C LYS A 292 -20.18 20.41 -17.42
N ALA A 293 -19.50 20.28 -16.27
CA ALA A 293 -19.51 21.28 -15.22
C ALA A 293 -18.25 21.12 -14.32
N PRO A 294 -17.87 22.15 -13.55
CA PRO A 294 -16.84 22.06 -12.54
C PRO A 294 -17.16 20.96 -11.49
N ILE A 295 -16.12 20.36 -10.92
CA ILE A 295 -16.23 19.24 -9.96
C ILE A 295 -17.26 19.52 -8.86
N LYS A 296 -17.29 20.74 -8.30
CA LYS A 296 -18.22 21.11 -7.22
C LYS A 296 -19.69 21.08 -7.63
N GLU A 297 -20.00 21.18 -8.93
CA GLU A 297 -21.36 21.18 -9.49
C GLU A 297 -21.78 19.81 -9.98
N LEU A 298 -20.81 18.89 -10.12
CA LEU A 298 -21.10 17.48 -10.42
C LEU A 298 -21.78 16.88 -9.17
N LYS A 299 -22.97 16.33 -9.34
CA LYS A 299 -23.70 15.65 -8.26
C LYS A 299 -23.10 14.27 -8.00
N LEU A 300 -21.81 14.24 -7.64
CA LEU A 300 -21.11 13.01 -7.27
C LEU A 300 -21.76 12.37 -6.03
N PRO A 301 -21.71 11.04 -5.88
CA PRO A 301 -22.13 10.39 -4.64
C PRO A 301 -21.42 10.99 -3.43
N GLN A 302 -22.13 11.12 -2.30
CA GLN A 302 -21.62 11.80 -1.10
C GLN A 302 -20.35 11.15 -0.52
N ASP A 303 -20.20 9.85 -0.71
CA ASP A 303 -19.09 9.05 -0.20
C ASP A 303 -17.97 8.89 -1.23
N THR A 304 -17.75 9.93 -2.05
CA THR A 304 -16.68 9.98 -3.06
C THR A 304 -15.96 11.31 -3.03
N ILE A 305 -14.67 11.25 -3.34
CA ILE A 305 -13.85 12.45 -3.53
C ILE A 305 -12.86 12.25 -4.68
N ILE A 306 -12.77 13.23 -5.57
CA ILE A 306 -11.73 13.27 -6.59
C ILE A 306 -10.47 13.84 -5.93
N GLY A 307 -9.40 13.05 -5.88
CA GLY A 307 -8.13 13.43 -5.26
C GLY A 307 -7.20 14.14 -6.21
N GLY A 308 -7.07 13.62 -7.45
CA GLY A 308 -6.13 14.18 -8.41
C GLY A 308 -6.51 13.91 -9.86
N VAL A 309 -5.91 14.66 -10.76
CA VAL A 309 -6.16 14.62 -12.21
C VAL A 309 -4.83 14.69 -12.96
N VAL A 310 -4.64 13.80 -13.93
CA VAL A 310 -3.52 13.85 -14.87
C VAL A 310 -4.04 14.13 -16.26
N ARG A 311 -3.62 15.25 -16.83
CA ARG A 311 -3.99 15.73 -18.17
C ARG A 311 -2.74 15.84 -19.05
N GLY A 312 -2.55 14.90 -19.96
CA GLY A 312 -1.31 14.78 -20.71
C GLY A 312 -0.12 14.63 -19.75
N ASP A 313 0.83 15.57 -19.80
CA ASP A 313 2.00 15.59 -18.90
C ASP A 313 1.78 16.42 -17.62
N LYS A 314 0.65 17.09 -17.48
CA LYS A 314 0.34 17.94 -16.32
C LYS A 314 -0.39 17.16 -15.24
N VAL A 315 -0.02 17.40 -13.99
CA VAL A 315 -0.59 16.78 -12.80
C VAL A 315 -1.24 17.85 -11.93
N PHE A 316 -2.45 17.59 -11.50
CA PHE A 316 -3.23 18.51 -10.67
C PHE A 316 -3.81 17.79 -9.47
N ILE A 317 -3.78 18.42 -8.32
CA ILE A 317 -4.66 18.03 -7.20
C ILE A 317 -6.03 18.62 -7.46
N ALA A 318 -7.06 17.79 -7.35
CA ALA A 318 -8.41 18.18 -7.71
C ALA A 318 -8.98 19.23 -6.76
N VAL A 319 -9.52 20.30 -7.32
CA VAL A 319 -10.23 21.37 -6.59
C VAL A 319 -11.64 21.57 -7.15
N GLY A 320 -12.56 22.07 -6.34
CA GLY A 320 -13.96 22.17 -6.69
C GLY A 320 -14.25 22.98 -7.98
N ASN A 321 -13.45 23.99 -8.28
CA ASN A 321 -13.60 24.83 -9.47
C ASN A 321 -12.98 24.24 -10.75
N MET A 322 -12.30 23.09 -10.64
CA MET A 322 -11.67 22.42 -11.79
C MET A 322 -12.73 21.81 -12.69
N GLU A 323 -12.55 21.97 -14.00
CA GLU A 323 -13.30 21.28 -15.05
C GLU A 323 -12.47 20.11 -15.57
N LEU A 324 -13.10 18.95 -15.71
CA LEU A 324 -12.47 17.76 -16.29
C LEU A 324 -12.60 17.80 -17.82
N SER A 325 -11.62 17.23 -18.48
CA SER A 325 -11.57 17.14 -19.94
C SER A 325 -11.54 15.68 -20.39
N ALA A 326 -11.97 15.44 -21.62
CA ALA A 326 -11.83 14.11 -22.23
C ALA A 326 -10.35 13.64 -22.15
N TYR A 327 -10.18 12.36 -21.86
CA TYR A 327 -8.89 11.68 -21.69
C TYR A 327 -8.08 12.07 -20.43
N ASP A 328 -8.65 12.90 -19.54
CA ASP A 328 -8.08 13.07 -18.22
C ASP A 328 -8.06 11.73 -17.48
N ARG A 329 -6.97 11.46 -16.75
CA ARG A 329 -6.93 10.37 -15.78
C ARG A 329 -7.27 10.94 -14.42
N VAL A 330 -8.28 10.38 -13.79
CA VAL A 330 -8.86 10.92 -12.55
C VAL A 330 -8.75 9.88 -11.46
N VAL A 331 -8.06 10.23 -10.36
CA VAL A 331 -7.95 9.38 -9.17
C VAL A 331 -9.08 9.72 -8.21
N VAL A 332 -9.93 8.75 -7.92
CA VAL A 332 -11.13 8.87 -7.11
C VAL A 332 -11.04 7.96 -5.89
N PHE A 333 -11.29 8.50 -4.72
CA PHE A 333 -11.50 7.76 -3.49
C PHE A 333 -13.01 7.58 -3.29
N ALA A 334 -13.48 6.35 -3.09
CA ALA A 334 -14.90 6.05 -2.99
C ALA A 334 -15.21 4.92 -2.01
N MET A 335 -16.33 5.03 -1.29
CA MET A 335 -16.88 3.92 -0.54
C MET A 335 -17.53 2.90 -1.47
N PRO A 336 -17.55 1.59 -1.13
CA PRO A 336 -18.02 0.51 -2.01
C PRO A 336 -19.42 0.75 -2.60
N ALA A 337 -20.35 1.28 -1.81
CA ALA A 337 -21.72 1.58 -2.24
C ALA A 337 -21.81 2.63 -3.35
N SER A 338 -20.75 3.41 -3.57
CA SER A 338 -20.68 4.50 -4.54
C SER A 338 -19.91 4.14 -5.81
N ILE A 339 -19.14 3.04 -5.83
CA ILE A 339 -18.25 2.67 -6.93
C ILE A 339 -19.01 2.46 -8.25
N SER A 340 -20.12 1.73 -8.21
CA SER A 340 -20.93 1.48 -9.42
C SER A 340 -21.54 2.74 -10.00
N LYS A 341 -21.83 3.73 -9.14
CA LYS A 341 -22.45 5.02 -9.55
C LYS A 341 -21.41 5.99 -10.10
N ILE A 342 -20.21 5.99 -9.53
CA ILE A 342 -19.16 6.94 -9.93
C ILE A 342 -18.67 6.69 -11.35
N GLY A 343 -18.59 5.43 -11.79
CA GLY A 343 -18.20 5.07 -13.15
C GLY A 343 -19.05 5.73 -14.24
N TYR A 344 -20.34 5.98 -13.97
CA TYR A 344 -21.24 6.68 -14.89
C TYR A 344 -20.75 8.09 -15.24
N PHE A 345 -20.10 8.78 -14.31
CA PHE A 345 -19.66 10.16 -14.52
C PHE A 345 -18.50 10.27 -15.50
N PHE A 346 -17.71 9.23 -15.67
CA PHE A 346 -16.50 9.22 -16.51
C PHE A 346 -16.70 8.51 -17.86
N ASN A 347 -17.87 7.88 -18.06
CA ASN A 347 -18.23 7.14 -19.28
C ASN A 347 -19.12 7.91 -20.24
#